data_bdbcf71affe0b045c8e9ce7b259f9483
#
_entry.id   bdbcf71affe0b045c8e9ce7b259f9483
#
_cell.length_a   1.000
_cell.length_b   1.000
_cell.length_c   1.000
_cell.angle_alpha   90.00
_cell.angle_beta   90.00
_cell.angle_gamma   90.00
#
_symmetry.space_group_name_H-M   'P 1'
#
loop_
_entity.id
_entity.type
_entity.pdbx_description
1 polymer ?
#
loop_
_entity_poly.entity_id
_entity_poly.type
_entity_poly.pdbx_seq_one_letter_code
_entity_poly.pdbx_strand_id
1 'polypeptide(L)'
;QDEAGTLAKLREFAKDVIGPTLIKHQGTMIKSLGDGWLIEFNSATTAVSCAQEWQSITKREGKMSLRVGIHLGDVEHEEGPPPDVYGDTVNIAARLESIAETGDVAISTSTYLCLDQNQAASFNNCGKQTLKNIATPVEVWSTGRLNVGSKGMSQDRDKPAISIKPINGSSSLVVAFCDELTNDLES
;
A
#
# COMPACT_ATOMS: atom_id res chain seq x y z
N GLN A 1 14.64 13.99 -17.23
CA GLN A 1 14.15 13.57 -15.91
C GLN A 1 15.32 12.95 -15.16
N ASP A 2 15.60 13.43 -13.96
CA ASP A 2 16.72 12.95 -13.13
C ASP A 2 16.31 11.66 -12.37
N GLU A 3 16.36 10.52 -13.05
CA GLU A 3 16.03 9.22 -12.45
C GLU A 3 16.99 8.87 -11.29
N ALA A 4 18.23 9.29 -11.37
CA ALA A 4 19.23 9.04 -10.32
C ALA A 4 18.92 9.83 -9.05
N GLY A 5 18.50 11.08 -9.17
CA GLY A 5 18.08 11.93 -8.05
C GLY A 5 16.80 11.42 -7.38
N THR A 6 15.85 10.97 -8.18
CA THR A 6 14.61 10.35 -7.70
C THR A 6 14.88 9.07 -6.88
N LEU A 7 15.70 8.17 -7.41
CA LEU A 7 16.06 6.94 -6.72
C LEU A 7 16.85 7.19 -5.42
N ALA A 8 17.67 8.24 -5.38
CA ALA A 8 18.38 8.63 -4.16
C ALA A 8 17.42 9.10 -3.07
N LYS A 9 16.44 9.94 -3.42
CA LYS A 9 15.40 10.41 -2.48
C LYS A 9 14.55 9.24 -1.93
N LEU A 10 14.17 8.28 -2.78
CA LEU A 10 13.46 7.08 -2.36
C LEU A 10 14.26 6.25 -1.35
N ARG A 11 15.55 6.07 -1.58
CA ARG A 11 16.43 5.34 -0.66
C ARG A 11 16.58 6.07 0.67
N GLU A 12 16.71 7.39 0.65
CA GLU A 12 16.75 8.21 1.85
C GLU A 12 15.43 8.10 2.63
N PHE A 13 14.29 8.24 1.95
CA PHE A 13 12.98 8.08 2.56
C PHE A 13 12.76 6.66 3.14
N ALA A 14 13.17 5.63 2.40
CA ALA A 14 13.12 4.26 2.88
C ALA A 14 13.94 4.06 4.17
N LYS A 15 15.11 4.67 4.25
CA LYS A 15 15.99 4.59 5.42
C LYS A 15 15.47 5.41 6.60
N ASP A 16 15.01 6.64 6.36
CA ASP A 16 14.73 7.60 7.41
C ASP A 16 13.28 7.55 7.90
N VAL A 17 12.36 7.08 7.07
CA VAL A 17 10.92 7.00 7.40
C VAL A 17 10.41 5.57 7.38
N ILE A 18 10.50 4.87 6.25
CA ILE A 18 9.89 3.54 6.11
C ILE A 18 10.49 2.54 7.11
N GLY A 19 11.81 2.42 7.18
CA GLY A 19 12.49 1.49 8.07
C GLY A 19 12.13 1.69 9.56
N PRO A 20 12.28 2.88 10.13
CA PRO A 20 11.92 3.16 11.52
C PRO A 20 10.44 2.94 11.84
N THR A 21 9.53 3.34 10.93
CA THR A 21 8.09 3.13 11.14
C THR A 21 7.71 1.66 11.04
N LEU A 22 8.34 0.88 10.17
CA LEU A 22 8.14 -0.58 10.10
C LEU A 22 8.52 -1.25 11.42
N ILE A 23 9.66 -0.90 12.00
CA ILE A 23 10.08 -1.42 13.31
C ILE A 23 9.04 -1.08 14.37
N LYS A 24 8.59 0.17 14.42
CA LYS A 24 7.57 0.65 15.37
C LYS A 24 6.25 -0.10 15.25
N HIS A 25 5.80 -0.36 14.02
CA HIS A 25 4.52 -1.01 13.73
C HIS A 25 4.64 -2.52 13.46
N GLN A 26 5.82 -3.12 13.72
CA GLN A 26 6.07 -4.56 13.53
C GLN A 26 5.79 -5.03 12.10
N GLY A 27 6.09 -4.19 11.12
CA GLY A 27 6.02 -4.52 9.70
C GLY A 27 7.31 -5.14 9.20
N THR A 28 7.22 -6.02 8.23
CA THR A 28 8.36 -6.67 7.56
C THR A 28 8.41 -6.26 6.11
N MET A 29 9.50 -5.65 5.67
CA MET A 29 9.72 -5.39 4.26
C MET A 29 10.08 -6.69 3.54
N ILE A 30 9.24 -7.11 2.59
CA ILE A 30 9.48 -8.31 1.78
C ILE A 30 10.41 -7.97 0.61
N LYS A 31 10.10 -6.93 -0.14
CA LYS A 31 10.95 -6.47 -1.24
C LYS A 31 10.73 -4.99 -1.59
N SER A 32 11.75 -4.40 -2.21
CA SER A 32 11.65 -3.09 -2.86
C SER A 32 11.39 -3.28 -4.35
N LEU A 33 10.53 -2.48 -4.94
CA LEU A 33 9.99 -2.63 -6.28
C LEU A 33 10.27 -1.40 -7.16
N GLY A 34 11.43 -0.85 -7.01
CA GLY A 34 11.84 0.38 -7.70
C GLY A 34 11.34 1.61 -6.95
N ASP A 35 10.17 2.09 -7.28
CA ASP A 35 9.48 3.24 -6.67
C ASP A 35 8.49 2.85 -5.56
N GLY A 36 8.45 1.58 -5.13
CA GLY A 36 7.55 1.10 -4.11
C GLY A 36 8.13 -0.03 -3.25
N TRP A 37 7.39 -0.41 -2.25
CA TRP A 37 7.76 -1.47 -1.32
C TRP A 37 6.63 -2.46 -1.11
N LEU A 38 7.00 -3.74 -0.99
CA LEU A 38 6.18 -4.84 -0.54
C LEU A 38 6.41 -5.07 0.95
N ILE A 39 5.40 -4.87 1.80
CA ILE A 39 5.52 -4.91 3.26
C ILE A 39 4.46 -5.81 3.86
N GLU A 40 4.84 -6.66 4.77
CA GLU A 40 3.98 -7.58 5.51
C GLU A 40 3.77 -7.08 6.95
N PHE A 41 2.55 -7.23 7.48
CA PHE A 41 2.22 -6.95 8.87
C PHE A 41 1.40 -8.09 9.48
N ASN A 42 1.45 -8.27 10.76
CA ASN A 42 0.68 -9.29 11.48
C ASN A 42 -0.76 -8.86 11.79
N SER A 43 -1.14 -7.62 11.50
CA SER A 43 -2.45 -7.06 11.85
C SER A 43 -2.85 -5.94 10.90
N ALA A 44 -4.12 -5.93 10.50
CA ALA A 44 -4.70 -4.85 9.71
C ALA A 44 -4.63 -3.49 10.43
N THR A 45 -4.84 -3.47 11.74
CA THR A 45 -4.79 -2.25 12.54
C THR A 45 -3.39 -1.65 12.59
N THR A 46 -2.35 -2.47 12.77
CA THR A 46 -0.95 -1.98 12.77
C THR A 46 -0.54 -1.47 11.40
N ALA A 47 -0.97 -2.11 10.34
CA ALA A 47 -0.70 -1.68 8.99
C ALA A 47 -1.36 -0.35 8.63
N VAL A 48 -2.63 -0.19 8.98
CA VAL A 48 -3.34 1.08 8.78
C VAL A 48 -2.69 2.19 9.60
N SER A 49 -2.32 1.93 10.86
CA SER A 49 -1.59 2.90 11.69
C SER A 49 -0.26 3.32 11.04
N CYS A 50 0.49 2.35 10.50
CA CYS A 50 1.75 2.64 9.81
C CYS A 50 1.53 3.48 8.55
N ALA A 51 0.54 3.14 7.73
CA ALA A 51 0.19 3.89 6.53
C ALA A 51 -0.26 5.32 6.84
N GLN A 52 -1.08 5.51 7.87
CA GLN A 52 -1.51 6.84 8.32
C GLN A 52 -0.34 7.68 8.85
N GLU A 53 0.61 7.06 9.54
CA GLU A 53 1.83 7.74 9.98
C GLU A 53 2.68 8.19 8.79
N TRP A 54 2.87 7.35 7.77
CA TRP A 54 3.56 7.75 6.53
C TRP A 54 2.89 8.93 5.85
N GLN A 55 1.56 8.89 5.68
CA GLN A 55 0.82 10.00 5.08
C GLN A 55 0.96 11.29 5.90
N SER A 56 0.99 11.18 7.23
CA SER A 56 1.22 12.32 8.11
C SER A 56 2.62 12.91 7.94
N ILE A 57 3.64 12.07 7.85
CA ILE A 57 5.03 12.49 7.66
C ILE A 57 5.20 13.15 6.30
N THR A 58 4.76 12.50 5.23
CA THR A 58 4.90 13.03 3.86
C THR A 58 4.17 14.35 3.67
N LYS A 59 2.97 14.47 4.23
CA LYS A 59 2.19 15.71 4.20
C LYS A 59 2.87 16.85 4.95
N ARG A 60 3.49 16.54 6.10
CA ARG A 60 4.22 17.53 6.89
C ARG A 60 5.51 17.99 6.20
N GLU A 61 6.23 17.07 5.59
CA GLU A 61 7.51 17.36 4.94
C GLU A 61 7.35 17.97 3.54
N GLY A 62 6.27 17.67 2.85
CA GLY A 62 5.97 18.21 1.52
C GLY A 62 6.94 17.78 0.40
N LYS A 63 7.82 16.80 0.67
CA LYS A 63 8.89 16.37 -0.25
C LYS A 63 8.50 15.17 -1.11
N MET A 64 7.53 14.39 -0.64
CA MET A 64 7.12 13.13 -1.24
C MET A 64 5.64 12.91 -0.99
N SER A 65 4.98 12.16 -1.86
CA SER A 65 3.60 11.75 -1.67
C SER A 65 3.48 10.26 -1.92
N LEU A 66 2.67 9.57 -1.14
CA LEU A 66 2.52 8.13 -1.19
C LEU A 66 1.09 7.74 -1.55
N ARG A 67 0.94 6.67 -2.30
CA ARG A 67 -0.31 5.91 -2.40
C ARG A 67 -0.15 4.62 -1.63
N VAL A 68 -1.18 4.22 -0.90
CA VAL A 68 -1.14 3.00 -0.10
C VAL A 68 -2.37 2.15 -0.37
N GLY A 69 -2.15 0.89 -0.73
CA GLY A 69 -3.21 -0.11 -0.86
C GLY A 69 -3.08 -1.18 0.20
N ILE A 70 -4.17 -1.51 0.91
CA ILE A 70 -4.15 -2.49 2.01
C ILE A 70 -5.22 -3.55 1.81
N HIS A 71 -4.84 -4.83 1.80
CA HIS A 71 -5.77 -5.95 1.73
C HIS A 71 -5.43 -7.05 2.74
N LEU A 72 -6.44 -7.64 3.34
CA LEU A 72 -6.35 -8.75 4.26
C LEU A 72 -6.80 -10.03 3.57
N GLY A 73 -5.94 -11.02 3.49
CA GLY A 73 -6.20 -12.32 2.89
C GLY A 73 -5.05 -13.31 3.02
N ASP A 74 -5.19 -14.49 2.44
CA ASP A 74 -4.18 -15.55 2.45
C ASP A 74 -3.06 -15.28 1.44
N VAL A 75 -1.85 -15.70 1.80
CA VAL A 75 -0.67 -15.61 0.93
C VAL A 75 0.15 -16.88 0.97
N GLU A 76 0.83 -17.12 -0.13
CA GLU A 76 1.83 -18.17 -0.24
C GLU A 76 3.22 -17.54 -0.11
N HIS A 77 4.03 -18.13 0.77
CA HIS A 77 5.41 -17.72 0.96
C HIS A 77 6.33 -18.65 0.18
N GLU A 78 7.20 -18.08 -0.62
CA GLU A 78 8.31 -18.82 -1.22
C GLU A 78 9.54 -18.66 -0.35
N GLU A 79 10.08 -19.81 0.10
CA GLU A 79 11.34 -19.84 0.84
C GLU A 79 12.52 -19.69 -0.15
N GLY A 80 13.29 -18.65 0.00
CA GLY A 80 14.48 -18.39 -0.81
C GLY A 80 15.16 -17.08 -0.45
N PRO A 81 16.40 -16.86 -0.88
CA PRO A 81 17.07 -15.57 -0.85
C PRO A 81 16.87 -14.81 -2.21
N PRO A 82 16.08 -13.73 -2.29
CA PRO A 82 15.23 -13.16 -1.26
C PRO A 82 13.89 -13.92 -1.10
N PRO A 83 13.29 -13.89 0.10
CA PRO A 83 11.95 -14.44 0.30
C PRO A 83 10.93 -13.66 -0.53
N ASP A 84 9.92 -14.35 -1.03
CA ASP A 84 8.84 -13.71 -1.78
C ASP A 84 7.45 -14.19 -1.32
N VAL A 85 6.42 -13.45 -1.70
CA VAL A 85 5.04 -13.77 -1.38
C VAL A 85 4.16 -13.60 -2.62
N TYR A 86 3.22 -14.52 -2.78
CA TYR A 86 2.34 -14.59 -3.95
C TYR A 86 0.89 -14.78 -3.53
N GLY A 87 -0.01 -14.58 -4.47
CA GLY A 87 -1.43 -14.86 -4.36
C GLY A 87 -2.31 -13.70 -4.78
N ASP A 88 -3.61 -13.98 -4.87
CA ASP A 88 -4.61 -12.97 -5.23
C ASP A 88 -4.62 -11.80 -4.25
N THR A 89 -4.30 -12.06 -2.99
CA THR A 89 -4.21 -11.06 -1.94
C THR A 89 -3.18 -9.98 -2.28
N VAL A 90 -2.01 -10.41 -2.76
CA VAL A 90 -0.94 -9.54 -3.22
C VAL A 90 -1.42 -8.68 -4.40
N ASN A 91 -2.08 -9.30 -5.37
CA ASN A 91 -2.61 -8.62 -6.54
C ASN A 91 -3.71 -7.60 -6.19
N ILE A 92 -4.66 -7.97 -5.31
CA ILE A 92 -5.74 -7.07 -4.88
C ILE A 92 -5.16 -5.82 -4.24
N ALA A 93 -4.21 -5.96 -3.39
CA ALA A 93 -3.63 -4.84 -2.69
C ALA A 93 -2.84 -3.90 -3.62
N ALA A 94 -2.10 -4.41 -4.62
CA ALA A 94 -1.51 -3.57 -5.68
C ALA A 94 -2.57 -2.79 -6.47
N ARG A 95 -3.71 -3.42 -6.72
CA ARG A 95 -4.81 -2.75 -7.43
C ARG A 95 -5.47 -1.69 -6.54
N LEU A 96 -5.58 -1.91 -5.23
CA LEU A 96 -6.06 -0.90 -4.30
C LEU A 96 -5.13 0.31 -4.27
N GLU A 97 -3.81 0.08 -4.21
CA GLU A 97 -2.82 1.16 -4.34
C GLU A 97 -3.03 1.93 -5.64
N SER A 98 -3.13 1.23 -6.77
CA SER A 98 -3.21 1.88 -8.09
C SER A 98 -4.46 2.75 -8.29
N ILE A 99 -5.54 2.52 -7.53
CA ILE A 99 -6.75 3.34 -7.54
C ILE A 99 -6.83 4.36 -6.40
N ALA A 100 -5.93 4.30 -5.42
CA ALA A 100 -5.82 5.34 -4.41
C ALA A 100 -5.37 6.66 -5.05
N GLU A 101 -5.87 7.78 -4.58
CA GLU A 101 -5.27 9.07 -4.91
C GLU A 101 -3.98 9.29 -4.14
N THR A 102 -3.15 10.15 -4.65
CA THR A 102 -1.89 10.53 -4.01
C THR A 102 -2.14 11.14 -2.63
N GLY A 103 -1.47 10.61 -1.62
CA GLY A 103 -1.67 11.02 -0.23
C GLY A 103 -2.75 10.22 0.49
N ASP A 104 -3.37 9.23 -0.17
CA ASP A 104 -4.46 8.46 0.39
C ASP A 104 -4.12 6.98 0.63
N VAL A 105 -4.97 6.35 1.44
CA VAL A 105 -4.91 4.92 1.75
C VAL A 105 -6.21 4.28 1.27
N ALA A 106 -6.12 3.29 0.39
CA ALA A 106 -7.26 2.48 -0.05
C ALA A 106 -7.18 1.08 0.57
N ILE A 107 -8.29 0.60 1.12
CA ILE A 107 -8.37 -0.70 1.78
C ILE A 107 -9.57 -1.51 1.30
N SER A 108 -9.50 -2.83 1.38
CA SER A 108 -10.65 -3.70 1.15
C SER A 108 -11.56 -3.77 2.37
N THR A 109 -12.80 -4.22 2.17
CA THR A 109 -13.74 -4.48 3.28
C THR A 109 -13.20 -5.49 4.29
N SER A 110 -12.46 -6.52 3.85
CA SER A 110 -11.83 -7.48 4.79
C SER A 110 -10.84 -6.80 5.74
N THR A 111 -10.10 -5.82 5.27
CA THR A 111 -9.24 -4.99 6.10
C THR A 111 -10.04 -4.06 7.00
N TYR A 112 -11.04 -3.36 6.42
CA TYR A 112 -11.88 -2.40 7.15
C TYR A 112 -12.58 -3.02 8.37
N LEU A 113 -13.09 -4.23 8.24
CA LEU A 113 -13.79 -4.95 9.32
C LEU A 113 -12.89 -5.32 10.50
N CYS A 114 -11.57 -5.26 10.33
CA CYS A 114 -10.60 -5.51 11.41
C CYS A 114 -10.14 -4.23 12.13
N LEU A 115 -10.58 -3.06 11.67
CA LEU A 115 -10.16 -1.78 12.25
C LEU A 115 -10.91 -1.47 13.53
N ASP A 116 -10.25 -0.74 14.43
CA ASP A 116 -10.95 -0.11 15.55
C ASP A 116 -11.83 1.07 15.09
N GLN A 117 -12.68 1.56 15.98
CA GLN A 117 -13.64 2.60 15.66
C GLN A 117 -12.99 3.92 15.21
N ASN A 118 -11.83 4.28 15.78
CA ASN A 118 -11.13 5.51 15.45
C ASN A 118 -10.50 5.44 14.05
N GLN A 119 -9.87 4.30 13.76
CA GLN A 119 -9.30 4.05 12.43
C GLN A 119 -10.40 3.98 11.37
N ALA A 120 -11.48 3.22 11.63
CA ALA A 120 -12.59 3.06 10.71
C ALA A 120 -13.24 4.40 10.35
N ALA A 121 -13.33 5.33 11.29
CA ALA A 121 -13.91 6.67 11.08
C ALA A 121 -13.12 7.52 10.07
N SER A 122 -11.87 7.18 9.77
CA SER A 122 -11.05 7.90 8.77
C SER A 122 -11.28 7.43 7.35
N PHE A 123 -12.07 6.37 7.14
CA PHE A 123 -12.33 5.79 5.82
C PHE A 123 -13.77 6.02 5.38
N ASN A 124 -13.94 6.30 4.09
CA ASN A 124 -15.22 6.42 3.42
C ASN A 124 -15.46 5.21 2.52
N ASN A 125 -16.68 4.68 2.49
CA ASN A 125 -17.05 3.62 1.58
C ASN A 125 -17.11 4.16 0.15
N CYS A 126 -16.29 3.58 -0.73
CA CYS A 126 -16.19 3.93 -2.15
C CYS A 126 -16.94 2.94 -3.05
N GLY A 127 -17.66 1.98 -2.45
CA GLY A 127 -18.43 0.97 -3.16
C GLY A 127 -17.58 -0.11 -3.81
N LYS A 128 -18.22 -0.93 -4.63
CA LYS A 128 -17.57 -2.04 -5.35
C LYS A 128 -16.80 -1.53 -6.56
N GLN A 129 -15.53 -1.87 -6.62
CA GLN A 129 -14.62 -1.54 -7.71
C GLN A 129 -14.24 -2.80 -8.50
N THR A 130 -14.28 -2.72 -9.82
CA THR A 130 -13.73 -3.76 -10.70
C THR A 130 -12.24 -3.50 -10.86
N LEU A 131 -11.43 -4.38 -10.30
CA LEU A 131 -9.98 -4.27 -10.35
C LEU A 131 -9.42 -5.08 -11.51
N LYS A 132 -8.39 -4.58 -12.20
CA LYS A 132 -7.77 -5.26 -13.35
C LYS A 132 -7.27 -6.65 -12.94
N ASN A 133 -7.69 -7.68 -13.69
CA ASN A 133 -7.33 -9.10 -13.48
C ASN A 133 -7.82 -9.70 -12.15
N ILE A 134 -8.76 -9.07 -11.46
CA ILE A 134 -9.45 -9.65 -10.30
C ILE A 134 -10.88 -10.02 -10.72
N ALA A 135 -11.21 -11.32 -10.58
CA ALA A 135 -12.47 -11.86 -11.11
C ALA A 135 -13.72 -11.27 -10.44
N THR A 136 -13.65 -10.98 -9.16
CA THR A 136 -14.78 -10.47 -8.36
C THR A 136 -14.57 -9.00 -8.00
N PRO A 137 -15.59 -8.13 -8.14
CA PRO A 137 -15.51 -6.76 -7.67
C PRO A 137 -15.19 -6.71 -6.16
N VAL A 138 -14.25 -5.86 -5.79
CA VAL A 138 -13.83 -5.65 -4.41
C VAL A 138 -14.51 -4.40 -3.87
N GLU A 139 -15.13 -4.50 -2.70
CA GLU A 139 -15.65 -3.33 -2.01
C GLU A 139 -14.49 -2.58 -1.33
N VAL A 140 -14.37 -1.30 -1.63
CA VAL A 140 -13.21 -0.47 -1.30
C VAL A 140 -13.60 0.67 -0.35
N TRP A 141 -12.72 0.93 0.59
CA TRP A 141 -12.78 2.05 1.52
C TRP A 141 -11.52 2.90 1.35
N SER A 142 -11.63 4.22 1.43
CA SER A 142 -10.49 5.12 1.24
C SER A 142 -10.52 6.29 2.21
N THR A 143 -9.33 6.78 2.60
CA THR A 143 -9.19 8.02 3.39
C THR A 143 -9.54 9.27 2.58
N GLY A 144 -9.45 9.19 1.25
CA GLY A 144 -9.82 10.24 0.31
C GLY A 144 -10.71 9.73 -0.81
N ARG A 145 -10.53 10.27 -2.01
CA ARG A 145 -11.24 9.82 -3.22
C ARG A 145 -10.48 8.67 -3.88
N LEU A 146 -11.15 7.95 -4.77
CA LEU A 146 -10.47 6.99 -5.64
C LEU A 146 -10.20 7.63 -7.00
N ASN A 147 -9.04 7.35 -7.56
CA ASN A 147 -8.72 7.67 -8.95
C ASN A 147 -9.32 6.59 -9.88
N VAL A 148 -10.63 6.54 -9.94
CA VAL A 148 -11.38 5.69 -10.88
C VAL A 148 -11.62 6.47 -12.16
N GLY A 149 -10.55 6.70 -12.93
CA GLY A 149 -10.62 7.43 -14.19
C GLY A 149 -11.59 6.78 -15.16
N SER A 150 -12.50 7.57 -15.69
CA SER A 150 -13.24 7.27 -16.90
C SER A 150 -12.24 6.90 -18.01
N LYS A 151 -12.23 5.63 -18.44
CA LYS A 151 -11.56 5.13 -19.63
C LYS A 151 -10.16 5.74 -19.89
N GLY A 152 -9.13 5.07 -19.46
CA GLY A 152 -7.79 5.44 -19.88
C GLY A 152 -6.83 4.32 -19.56
N MET A 153 -6.42 3.58 -20.57
CA MET A 153 -5.23 2.74 -20.53
C MET A 153 -4.09 3.54 -19.88
N SER A 154 -3.86 3.33 -18.62
CA SER A 154 -2.57 3.67 -18.04
C SER A 154 -1.68 2.43 -18.13
N GLN A 155 -0.52 2.68 -18.68
CA GLN A 155 0.54 1.75 -19.00
C GLN A 155 0.76 0.68 -17.94
N ASP A 156 0.81 -0.52 -18.46
CA ASP A 156 1.24 -1.75 -17.82
C ASP A 156 2.52 -1.53 -17.01
N ARG A 157 2.37 -1.38 -15.73
CA ARG A 157 3.46 -1.59 -14.80
C ARG A 157 3.09 -2.84 -14.03
N ASP A 158 3.68 -3.95 -14.42
CA ASP A 158 3.68 -5.19 -13.67
C ASP A 158 4.43 -4.96 -12.35
N LYS A 159 3.72 -4.41 -11.37
CA LYS A 159 4.27 -4.23 -10.03
C LYS A 159 3.52 -5.12 -9.06
N PRO A 160 4.23 -5.93 -8.32
CA PRO A 160 3.65 -6.76 -7.28
C PRO A 160 3.28 -5.96 -6.03
N ALA A 161 2.35 -6.45 -5.33
CA ALA A 161 1.79 -5.91 -4.10
C ALA A 161 2.17 -6.75 -2.86
N ILE A 162 1.77 -6.34 -1.72
CA ILE A 162 2.26 -6.77 -0.40
C ILE A 162 1.36 -7.70 0.43
N SER A 163 1.95 -8.53 1.30
CA SER A 163 1.30 -9.60 2.03
C SER A 163 1.52 -9.60 3.56
N ILE A 164 0.53 -10.00 4.36
CA ILE A 164 0.69 -10.26 5.80
C ILE A 164 0.45 -11.73 6.15
N LYS A 165 1.27 -12.24 7.06
CA LYS A 165 1.17 -13.56 7.63
C LYS A 165 0.70 -13.49 9.09
N PRO A 166 -0.24 -14.34 9.53
CA PRO A 166 -0.53 -14.49 10.94
C PRO A 166 0.38 -15.53 11.59
N ILE A 167 0.61 -15.34 12.85
CA ILE A 167 1.12 -16.39 13.73
C ILE A 167 -0.05 -17.33 14.03
N ASN A 168 0.13 -18.64 13.79
CA ASN A 168 -0.83 -19.72 14.05
C ASN A 168 -2.01 -19.90 13.06
N GLY A 169 -1.70 -20.07 11.78
CA GLY A 169 -2.62 -20.77 10.85
C GLY A 169 -3.86 -20.01 10.39
N SER A 170 -3.97 -18.74 10.65
CA SER A 170 -4.97 -17.85 10.05
C SER A 170 -4.26 -16.79 9.25
N SER A 171 -4.70 -16.55 8.05
CA SER A 171 -4.00 -15.74 7.08
C SER A 171 -4.36 -14.28 7.21
N SER A 172 -3.39 -13.41 7.26
CA SER A 172 -3.63 -11.96 7.27
C SER A 172 -2.59 -11.26 6.45
N LEU A 173 -3.06 -10.29 5.71
CA LEU A 173 -2.21 -9.56 4.83
C LEU A 173 -2.48 -8.10 4.84
N VAL A 174 -1.46 -7.32 4.69
CA VAL A 174 -1.54 -5.90 4.39
C VAL A 174 -0.45 -5.46 3.48
N VAL A 175 -0.84 -4.50 2.69
CA VAL A 175 0.00 -4.00 1.66
C VAL A 175 0.14 -2.54 1.76
N ALA A 176 1.33 -2.04 1.75
CA ALA A 176 1.62 -0.67 1.42
C ALA A 176 2.41 -0.60 0.13
N PHE A 177 1.92 0.17 -0.80
CA PHE A 177 2.64 0.58 -1.98
C PHE A 177 2.96 2.06 -1.85
N CYS A 178 4.18 2.42 -2.21
CA CYS A 178 4.57 3.80 -2.38
C CYS A 178 4.85 4.03 -3.85
N ASP A 179 4.12 4.95 -4.44
CA ASP A 179 4.52 5.52 -5.72
C ASP A 179 4.92 6.98 -5.49
N GLU A 180 6.10 7.34 -5.96
CA GLU A 180 6.56 8.71 -5.90
C GLU A 180 5.87 9.51 -6.98
N LEU A 181 5.10 10.53 -6.56
CA LEU A 181 4.78 11.64 -7.42
C LEU A 181 5.60 12.84 -6.92
N THR A 182 6.67 13.14 -7.63
CA THR A 182 7.35 14.42 -7.49
C THR A 182 6.32 15.52 -7.72
N ASN A 183 6.07 16.34 -6.71
CA ASN A 183 5.42 17.62 -6.93
C ASN A 183 6.41 18.45 -7.75
N ASP A 184 6.24 18.47 -9.05
CA ASP A 184 6.77 19.56 -9.88
C ASP A 184 6.03 20.83 -9.45
N LEU A 185 6.56 21.47 -8.42
CA LEU A 185 6.24 22.86 -8.13
C LEU A 185 6.97 23.67 -9.20
N GLU A 186 6.36 23.80 -10.35
CA GLU A 186 6.61 24.94 -11.22
C GLU A 186 5.91 26.15 -10.61
N SER A 187 6.73 27.06 -10.14
CA SER A 187 6.38 28.47 -9.92
C SER A 187 6.95 29.34 -10.99
#